data_4fd8c68ee1cb2a3a1d64e89d690632b5
#
_entry.id   4fd8c68ee1cb2a3a1d64e89d690632b5
#
_cell.length_a   1.000
_cell.length_b   1.000
_cell.length_c   1.000
_cell.angle_alpha   90.00
_cell.angle_beta   90.00
_cell.angle_gamma   90.00
#
_symmetry.space_group_name_H-M   'P 1'
#
loop_
_entity.id
_entity.type
_entity.pdbx_description
1 polymer ?
#
loop_
_entity_poly.entity_id
_entity_poly.type
_entity_poly.pdbx_seq_one_letter_code
_entity_poly.pdbx_strand_id
1 'polypeptide(L)'
;MRSGTALRAAARNCHRPRRSHVPRRRRPGPVPASTGRSDKIDETAEQFTRDGAHVIPVRADLADADGVETVWQAVEKTGRPLAAAVLNAGRSIGGAFLDTGLDDELSLISLNVTSVVHLAKRVTRHMAEHGEGKILITSSLSATLPTPYETVYGPSRAFTRMFALGLREELKEHGVTVTCLMPGATDSDFHARAGMNNTAFGTGAKKNSRKVVARQGFVAMMEGRAEIVGGDAATKRSAIEHRFLPETYKAARHATKAKPRPHR
;
A
#
# COMPACT_ATOMS: atom_id res chain seq x y z
N MET A 1 -48.21 27.03 -54.06
CA MET A 1 -48.31 26.13 -55.23
C MET A 1 -47.27 25.00 -55.06
N ARG A 2 -47.77 23.77 -54.96
CA ARG A 2 -47.16 22.49 -55.35
C ARG A 2 -45.76 22.17 -54.77
N SER A 3 -45.69 21.29 -53.80
CA SER A 3 -45.74 19.81 -53.84
C SER A 3 -44.51 19.19 -54.46
N GLY A 4 -43.83 18.33 -53.75
CA GLY A 4 -42.74 17.49 -54.24
C GLY A 4 -42.22 16.55 -53.17
N THR A 5 -43.00 15.51 -52.91
CA THR A 5 -42.67 14.29 -52.15
C THR A 5 -41.55 13.50 -52.85
N ALA A 6 -40.59 13.01 -52.12
CA ALA A 6 -39.87 11.78 -52.48
C ALA A 6 -39.36 11.03 -51.27
N LEU A 7 -40.01 9.94 -50.99
CA LEU A 7 -39.62 8.80 -50.12
C LEU A 7 -38.52 7.96 -50.78
N ARG A 8 -37.81 7.21 -49.87
CA ARG A 8 -37.00 5.98 -50.04
C ARG A 8 -35.50 6.24 -50.10
N ALA A 9 -34.67 5.64 -49.22
CA ALA A 9 -34.61 4.22 -48.92
C ALA A 9 -33.95 3.97 -47.55
N ALA A 10 -34.61 3.09 -46.80
CA ALA A 10 -34.07 2.48 -45.59
C ALA A 10 -33.00 1.44 -45.96
N ALA A 11 -31.73 1.73 -45.76
CA ALA A 11 -30.68 0.71 -45.75
C ALA A 11 -30.54 0.14 -44.34
N ARG A 12 -30.97 -1.10 -44.19
CA ARG A 12 -30.82 -1.90 -42.96
C ARG A 12 -29.34 -2.25 -42.80
N ASN A 13 -28.64 -1.56 -41.91
CA ASN A 13 -27.34 -2.02 -41.41
C ASN A 13 -27.60 -2.96 -40.22
N CYS A 14 -27.59 -4.27 -40.52
CA CYS A 14 -27.48 -5.32 -39.52
C CYS A 14 -26.12 -5.13 -38.78
N HIS A 15 -26.19 -4.54 -37.61
CA HIS A 15 -25.09 -4.63 -36.65
C HIS A 15 -24.96 -6.06 -36.16
N ARG A 16 -24.01 -6.82 -36.72
CA ARG A 16 -23.54 -8.05 -36.09
C ARG A 16 -23.03 -7.67 -34.68
N PRO A 17 -23.49 -8.35 -33.61
CA PRO A 17 -22.93 -8.12 -32.29
C PRO A 17 -21.45 -8.46 -32.34
N ARG A 18 -20.61 -7.48 -32.00
CA ARG A 18 -19.19 -7.73 -31.76
C ARG A 18 -19.12 -8.84 -30.70
N ARG A 19 -18.52 -9.96 -31.06
CA ARG A 19 -18.19 -11.04 -30.11
C ARG A 19 -17.46 -10.38 -28.95
N SER A 20 -18.07 -10.41 -27.77
CA SER A 20 -17.45 -10.04 -26.52
C SER A 20 -16.18 -10.87 -26.40
N HIS A 21 -15.04 -10.21 -26.47
CA HIS A 21 -13.76 -10.82 -26.18
C HIS A 21 -13.78 -11.08 -24.66
N VAL A 22 -14.16 -12.29 -24.27
CA VAL A 22 -13.94 -12.78 -22.91
C VAL A 22 -12.42 -12.83 -22.77
N PRO A 23 -11.82 -12.01 -21.91
CA PRO A 23 -10.38 -12.05 -21.75
C PRO A 23 -10.03 -13.45 -21.24
N ARG A 24 -9.24 -14.20 -22.03
CA ARG A 24 -8.66 -15.47 -21.59
C ARG A 24 -8.03 -15.19 -20.23
N ARG A 25 -8.47 -15.90 -19.18
CA ARG A 25 -7.83 -15.87 -17.87
C ARG A 25 -6.34 -16.12 -18.10
N ARG A 26 -5.54 -15.06 -18.05
CA ARG A 26 -4.10 -15.17 -18.11
C ARG A 26 -3.69 -16.00 -16.89
N ARG A 27 -2.92 -17.03 -17.10
CA ARG A 27 -2.31 -17.77 -15.98
C ARG A 27 -1.55 -16.75 -15.13
N PRO A 28 -1.70 -16.80 -13.79
CA PRO A 28 -0.96 -15.89 -12.94
C PRO A 28 0.53 -15.99 -13.28
N GLY A 29 1.13 -14.85 -13.50
CA GLY A 29 2.57 -14.78 -13.78
C GLY A 29 3.37 -14.82 -12.48
N PRO A 30 4.71 -14.92 -12.58
CA PRO A 30 5.57 -14.82 -11.42
C PRO A 30 5.29 -13.50 -10.67
N VAL A 31 5.24 -13.56 -9.36
CA VAL A 31 5.10 -12.39 -8.48
C VAL A 31 6.44 -12.18 -7.79
N PRO A 32 7.24 -11.17 -8.18
CA PRO A 32 8.42 -10.81 -7.42
C PRO A 32 8.00 -10.41 -6.00
N ALA A 33 8.66 -10.93 -4.99
CA ALA A 33 8.42 -10.58 -3.62
C ALA A 33 9.72 -10.15 -2.95
N SER A 34 9.65 -9.11 -2.12
CA SER A 34 10.75 -8.65 -1.29
C SER A 34 10.27 -8.49 0.13
N THR A 35 11.01 -9.02 1.11
CA THR A 35 10.71 -8.89 2.54
C THR A 35 11.86 -8.28 3.34
N GLY A 36 12.81 -7.62 2.68
CA GLY A 36 14.01 -7.12 3.31
C GLY A 36 14.98 -8.25 3.70
N ARG A 37 15.69 -8.11 4.83
CA ARG A 37 16.76 -9.01 5.27
C ARG A 37 16.30 -10.33 5.92
N SER A 38 15.02 -10.65 5.90
CA SER A 38 14.47 -11.80 6.63
C SER A 38 14.54 -13.10 5.80
N ASP A 39 15.01 -14.19 6.40
CA ASP A 39 14.98 -15.55 5.82
C ASP A 39 13.54 -16.05 5.60
N LYS A 40 12.56 -15.44 6.24
CA LYS A 40 11.13 -15.75 6.07
C LYS A 40 10.61 -15.52 4.65
N ILE A 41 11.41 -14.88 3.77
CA ILE A 41 10.98 -14.69 2.36
C ILE A 41 10.90 -16.01 1.62
N ASP A 42 11.86 -16.90 1.85
CA ASP A 42 11.91 -18.21 1.19
C ASP A 42 10.76 -19.10 1.69
N GLU A 43 10.54 -19.16 3.01
CA GLU A 43 9.39 -19.87 3.61
C GLU A 43 8.05 -19.37 3.05
N THR A 44 7.93 -18.05 2.88
CA THR A 44 6.72 -17.44 2.32
C THR A 44 6.56 -17.79 0.84
N ALA A 45 7.65 -17.78 0.06
CA ALA A 45 7.64 -18.15 -1.35
C ALA A 45 7.25 -19.62 -1.54
N GLU A 46 7.78 -20.53 -0.70
CA GLU A 46 7.42 -21.95 -0.70
C GLU A 46 5.93 -22.15 -0.37
N GLN A 47 5.39 -21.41 0.61
CA GLN A 47 3.99 -21.51 0.94
C GLN A 47 3.10 -21.08 -0.24
N PHE A 48 3.40 -19.95 -0.88
CA PHE A 48 2.66 -19.52 -2.07
C PHE A 48 2.80 -20.47 -3.25
N THR A 49 3.95 -21.10 -3.40
CA THR A 49 4.17 -22.11 -4.45
C THR A 49 3.31 -23.34 -4.19
N ARG A 50 3.18 -23.79 -2.93
CA ARG A 50 2.24 -24.87 -2.56
C ARG A 50 0.78 -24.51 -2.85
N ASP A 51 0.42 -23.23 -2.74
CA ASP A 51 -0.90 -22.72 -3.08
C ASP A 51 -1.10 -22.49 -4.60
N GLY A 52 -0.14 -22.91 -5.43
CA GLY A 52 -0.18 -22.84 -6.90
C GLY A 52 0.23 -21.49 -7.49
N ALA A 53 0.82 -20.58 -6.71
CA ALA A 53 1.40 -19.36 -7.22
C ALA A 53 2.87 -19.56 -7.61
N HIS A 54 3.32 -18.90 -8.68
CA HIS A 54 4.73 -18.81 -9.01
C HIS A 54 5.32 -17.55 -8.39
N VAL A 55 6.22 -17.68 -7.41
CA VAL A 55 6.83 -16.57 -6.66
C VAL A 55 8.34 -16.57 -6.86
N ILE A 56 8.90 -15.41 -7.11
CA ILE A 56 10.35 -15.18 -7.17
C ILE A 56 10.75 -14.46 -5.88
N PRO A 57 11.39 -15.12 -4.90
CA PRO A 57 11.88 -14.44 -3.70
C PRO A 57 13.07 -13.56 -4.07
N VAL A 58 13.08 -12.31 -3.59
CA VAL A 58 14.17 -11.37 -3.77
C VAL A 58 14.61 -10.85 -2.42
N ARG A 59 15.80 -11.24 -1.96
CA ARG A 59 16.39 -10.69 -0.72
C ARG A 59 17.02 -9.35 -1.02
N ALA A 60 16.51 -8.28 -0.41
CA ALA A 60 17.02 -6.92 -0.58
C ALA A 60 16.70 -6.08 0.65
N ASP A 61 17.59 -5.18 1.03
CA ASP A 61 17.29 -4.12 2.00
C ASP A 61 16.75 -2.90 1.25
N LEU A 62 15.47 -2.64 1.41
CA LEU A 62 14.83 -1.51 0.74
C LEU A 62 15.17 -0.15 1.38
N ALA A 63 15.86 -0.12 2.54
CA ALA A 63 16.40 1.13 3.06
C ALA A 63 17.54 1.66 2.20
N ASP A 64 18.17 0.79 1.39
CA ASP A 64 19.25 1.13 0.48
C ASP A 64 18.75 1.26 -0.96
N ALA A 65 19.32 2.17 -1.73
CA ALA A 65 18.96 2.38 -3.12
C ALA A 65 19.26 1.13 -3.98
N ASP A 66 20.37 0.46 -3.74
CA ASP A 66 20.79 -0.76 -4.45
C ASP A 66 19.81 -1.92 -4.17
N GLY A 67 19.26 -2.00 -2.96
CA GLY A 67 18.25 -2.96 -2.62
C GLY A 67 16.95 -2.74 -3.40
N VAL A 68 16.53 -1.49 -3.57
CA VAL A 68 15.38 -1.13 -4.40
C VAL A 68 15.62 -1.50 -5.87
N GLU A 69 16.81 -1.19 -6.41
CA GLU A 69 17.18 -1.55 -7.78
C GLU A 69 17.25 -3.08 -7.97
N THR A 70 17.74 -3.82 -6.98
CA THR A 70 17.75 -5.29 -7.01
C THR A 70 16.34 -5.86 -7.18
N VAL A 71 15.36 -5.33 -6.45
CA VAL A 71 13.96 -5.73 -6.61
C VAL A 71 13.42 -5.34 -7.97
N TRP A 72 13.74 -4.12 -8.42
CA TRP A 72 13.28 -3.65 -9.73
C TRP A 72 13.83 -4.51 -10.87
N GLN A 73 15.12 -4.83 -10.86
CA GLN A 73 15.76 -5.71 -11.85
C GLN A 73 15.13 -7.11 -11.88
N ALA A 74 14.70 -7.64 -10.72
CA ALA A 74 13.98 -8.91 -10.69
C ALA A 74 12.61 -8.82 -11.39
N VAL A 75 11.93 -7.68 -11.31
CA VAL A 75 10.70 -7.42 -12.08
C VAL A 75 11.01 -7.36 -13.57
N GLU A 76 12.00 -6.58 -13.99
CA GLU A 76 12.38 -6.43 -15.41
C GLU A 76 12.80 -7.76 -16.04
N LYS A 77 13.55 -8.59 -15.32
CA LYS A 77 13.98 -9.94 -15.79
C LYS A 77 12.79 -10.86 -16.11
N THR A 78 11.59 -10.58 -15.61
CA THR A 78 10.41 -11.37 -15.99
C THR A 78 9.99 -11.15 -17.44
N GLY A 79 10.39 -10.04 -18.06
CA GLY A 79 10.00 -9.63 -19.42
C GLY A 79 8.49 -9.42 -19.58
N ARG A 80 7.75 -9.21 -18.50
CA ARG A 80 6.27 -9.13 -18.50
C ARG A 80 5.78 -7.76 -18.04
N PRO A 81 4.69 -7.25 -18.60
CA PRO A 81 4.05 -6.06 -18.08
C PRO A 81 3.63 -6.25 -16.62
N LEU A 82 3.92 -5.27 -15.78
CA LEU A 82 3.58 -5.27 -14.37
C LEU A 82 2.11 -4.83 -14.19
N ALA A 83 1.22 -5.78 -13.97
CA ALA A 83 -0.22 -5.51 -13.82
C ALA A 83 -0.58 -4.87 -12.48
N ALA A 84 0.15 -5.20 -11.40
CA ALA A 84 -0.08 -4.67 -10.05
C ALA A 84 1.21 -4.60 -9.26
N ALA A 85 1.33 -3.58 -8.39
CA ALA A 85 2.42 -3.43 -7.44
C ALA A 85 1.88 -3.09 -6.06
N VAL A 86 2.49 -3.68 -5.02
CA VAL A 86 2.16 -3.41 -3.62
C VAL A 86 3.41 -2.91 -2.90
N LEU A 87 3.45 -1.60 -2.63
CA LEU A 87 4.53 -0.96 -1.88
C LEU A 87 4.16 -0.99 -0.40
N ASN A 88 4.57 -2.05 0.29
CA ASN A 88 4.13 -2.36 1.65
C ASN A 88 5.24 -2.27 2.70
N ALA A 89 6.51 -2.28 2.29
CA ALA A 89 7.63 -2.26 3.22
C ALA A 89 7.56 -1.05 4.17
N GLY A 90 7.96 -1.29 5.43
CA GLY A 90 8.02 -0.23 6.40
C GLY A 90 8.14 -0.73 7.83
N ARG A 91 8.66 0.12 8.69
CA ARG A 91 8.86 -0.15 10.12
C ARG A 91 8.44 1.05 10.96
N SER A 92 8.32 0.85 12.27
CA SER A 92 8.20 1.89 13.28
C SER A 92 9.37 1.80 14.25
N ILE A 93 9.59 2.89 15.00
CA ILE A 93 10.47 2.95 16.15
C ILE A 93 9.63 3.56 17.27
N GLY A 94 9.51 2.83 18.38
CA GLY A 94 8.82 3.29 19.57
C GLY A 94 9.81 3.78 20.62
N GLY A 95 9.47 4.85 21.31
CA GLY A 95 10.29 5.47 22.35
C GLY A 95 10.16 6.99 22.37
N ALA A 96 10.63 7.62 23.44
CA ALA A 96 10.72 9.07 23.46
C ALA A 96 11.78 9.52 22.44
N PHE A 97 11.49 10.57 21.67
CA PHE A 97 12.40 11.04 20.61
C PHE A 97 13.81 11.42 21.13
N LEU A 98 13.90 11.80 22.40
CA LEU A 98 15.19 12.07 23.04
C LEU A 98 16.02 10.81 23.29
N ASP A 99 15.37 9.63 23.34
CA ASP A 99 15.99 8.36 23.71
C ASP A 99 16.22 7.44 22.50
N THR A 100 15.61 7.74 21.34
CA THR A 100 15.79 6.96 20.10
C THR A 100 17.07 7.39 19.36
N GLY A 101 17.73 6.44 18.68
CA GLY A 101 18.94 6.69 17.92
C GLY A 101 18.68 7.43 16.61
N LEU A 102 19.49 8.45 16.29
CA LEU A 102 19.36 9.19 15.04
C LEU A 102 19.47 8.28 13.80
N ASP A 103 20.43 7.36 13.78
CA ASP A 103 20.65 6.46 12.65
C ASP A 103 19.43 5.54 12.40
N ASP A 104 18.78 5.11 13.47
CA ASP A 104 17.55 4.34 13.39
C ASP A 104 16.40 5.14 12.80
N GLU A 105 16.23 6.40 13.23
CA GLU A 105 15.21 7.30 12.69
C GLU A 105 15.47 7.62 11.22
N LEU A 106 16.71 7.88 10.83
CA LEU A 106 17.07 8.12 9.44
C LEU A 106 16.87 6.88 8.57
N SER A 107 17.23 5.69 9.06
CA SER A 107 16.98 4.43 8.39
C SER A 107 15.47 4.12 8.27
N LEU A 108 14.65 4.57 9.24
CA LEU A 108 13.18 4.50 9.12
C LEU A 108 12.71 5.39 7.96
N ILE A 109 13.21 6.61 7.84
CA ILE A 109 12.87 7.52 6.73
C ILE A 109 13.29 6.90 5.40
N SER A 110 14.51 6.35 5.32
CA SER A 110 14.99 5.67 4.11
C SER A 110 14.04 4.55 3.69
N LEU A 111 13.61 3.68 4.62
CA LEU A 111 12.70 2.59 4.31
C LEU A 111 11.26 3.07 4.02
N ASN A 112 10.69 3.95 4.87
CA ASN A 112 9.27 4.30 4.78
C ASN A 112 8.95 5.36 3.74
N VAL A 113 9.93 6.18 3.35
CA VAL A 113 9.75 7.34 2.46
C VAL A 113 10.58 7.19 1.19
N THR A 114 11.92 7.18 1.32
CA THR A 114 12.82 7.19 0.16
C THR A 114 12.61 5.96 -0.73
N SER A 115 12.54 4.77 -0.14
CA SER A 115 12.31 3.53 -0.89
C SER A 115 10.97 3.52 -1.63
N VAL A 116 9.92 4.07 -1.00
CA VAL A 116 8.59 4.16 -1.60
C VAL A 116 8.62 5.07 -2.84
N VAL A 117 9.25 6.24 -2.73
CA VAL A 117 9.40 7.16 -3.86
C VAL A 117 10.22 6.53 -4.98
N HIS A 118 11.36 5.90 -4.62
CA HIS A 118 12.26 5.27 -5.58
C HIS A 118 11.54 4.15 -6.35
N LEU A 119 10.96 3.19 -5.64
CA LEU A 119 10.27 2.06 -6.29
C LEU A 119 9.02 2.53 -7.04
N ALA A 120 8.26 3.50 -6.50
CA ALA A 120 7.12 4.07 -7.20
C ALA A 120 7.54 4.69 -8.53
N LYS A 121 8.68 5.39 -8.60
CA LYS A 121 9.19 6.00 -9.85
C LYS A 121 9.46 4.93 -10.92
N ARG A 122 10.03 3.78 -10.55
CA ARG A 122 10.25 2.65 -11.47
C ARG A 122 8.93 2.05 -11.94
N VAL A 123 8.08 1.71 -10.99
CA VAL A 123 6.77 1.07 -11.22
C VAL A 123 5.86 1.94 -12.10
N THR A 124 5.75 3.23 -11.77
CA THR A 124 4.84 4.14 -12.49
C THR A 124 5.26 4.39 -13.92
N ARG A 125 6.57 4.56 -14.19
CA ARG A 125 7.08 4.68 -15.56
C ARG A 125 6.75 3.45 -16.39
N HIS A 126 7.05 2.27 -15.85
CA HIS A 126 6.76 1.00 -16.53
C HIS A 126 5.26 0.82 -16.81
N MET A 127 4.39 1.10 -15.83
CA MET A 127 2.94 0.98 -16.01
C MET A 127 2.39 2.02 -17.00
N ALA A 128 2.87 3.26 -16.95
CA ALA A 128 2.46 4.33 -17.86
C ALA A 128 2.84 4.02 -19.32
N GLU A 129 4.01 3.44 -19.57
CA GLU A 129 4.44 2.97 -20.89
C GLU A 129 3.53 1.87 -21.46
N HIS A 130 2.92 1.07 -20.57
CA HIS A 130 1.98 -0.01 -20.97
C HIS A 130 0.50 0.43 -20.97
N GLY A 131 0.20 1.65 -20.51
CA GLY A 131 -1.15 2.21 -20.47
C GLY A 131 -2.08 1.56 -19.45
N GLU A 132 -1.58 0.73 -18.54
CA GLU A 132 -2.39 0.06 -17.51
C GLU A 132 -1.57 -0.28 -16.27
N GLY A 133 -2.20 -0.24 -15.10
CA GLY A 133 -1.56 -0.69 -13.85
C GLY A 133 -2.37 -0.39 -12.60
N LYS A 134 -2.09 -1.12 -11.54
CA LYS A 134 -2.70 -0.93 -10.22
C LYS A 134 -1.63 -0.91 -9.14
N ILE A 135 -1.61 0.16 -8.35
CA ILE A 135 -0.61 0.34 -7.29
C ILE A 135 -1.34 0.42 -5.95
N LEU A 136 -0.87 -0.34 -4.97
CA LEU A 136 -1.25 -0.19 -3.56
C LEU A 136 -0.06 0.35 -2.78
N ILE A 137 -0.22 1.48 -2.12
CA ILE A 137 0.78 2.02 -1.19
C ILE A 137 0.24 1.87 0.23
N THR A 138 1.00 1.15 1.06
CA THR A 138 0.63 0.96 2.46
C THR A 138 1.11 2.15 3.30
N SER A 139 0.15 2.89 3.82
CA SER A 139 0.33 3.93 4.82
C SER A 139 -0.05 3.39 6.22
N SER A 140 -0.77 4.13 7.02
CA SER A 140 -1.29 3.75 8.34
C SER A 140 -2.42 4.68 8.74
N LEU A 141 -3.26 4.25 9.69
CA LEU A 141 -4.15 5.17 10.41
C LEU A 141 -3.37 6.27 11.14
N SER A 142 -2.10 6.00 11.53
CA SER A 142 -1.16 6.98 12.09
C SER A 142 -0.86 8.16 11.16
N ALA A 143 -1.17 8.07 9.88
CA ALA A 143 -1.09 9.18 8.93
C ALA A 143 -2.11 10.31 9.19
N THR A 144 -3.04 10.12 10.11
CA THR A 144 -4.15 11.05 10.37
C THR A 144 -4.06 11.78 11.72
N LEU A 145 -2.95 11.61 12.44
CA LEU A 145 -2.74 12.20 13.75
C LEU A 145 -1.24 12.35 14.08
N PRO A 146 -0.86 13.27 14.98
CA PRO A 146 0.47 13.27 15.56
C PRO A 146 0.69 12.00 16.40
N THR A 147 1.90 11.44 16.34
CA THR A 147 2.25 10.17 16.98
C THR A 147 3.40 10.31 17.96
N PRO A 148 3.24 10.97 19.13
CA PRO A 148 4.25 10.97 20.18
C PRO A 148 4.68 9.54 20.52
N TYR A 149 5.97 9.35 20.83
CA TYR A 149 6.63 8.04 21.03
C TYR A 149 6.72 7.15 19.78
N GLU A 150 6.28 7.65 18.62
CA GLU A 150 6.49 7.17 17.26
C GLU A 150 6.66 8.38 16.34
N THR A 151 7.44 9.38 16.80
CA THR A 151 7.43 10.75 16.30
C THR A 151 7.81 10.87 14.82
N VAL A 152 8.69 10.01 14.31
CA VAL A 152 9.07 9.95 12.89
C VAL A 152 8.13 9.04 12.09
N TYR A 153 7.62 7.97 12.71
CA TYR A 153 6.76 7.01 12.02
C TYR A 153 5.47 7.64 11.48
N GLY A 154 4.67 8.31 12.30
CA GLY A 154 3.43 8.93 11.86
C GLY A 154 3.60 9.88 10.69
N PRO A 155 4.51 10.86 10.76
CA PRO A 155 4.84 11.73 9.63
C PRO A 155 5.30 10.98 8.38
N SER A 156 6.08 9.90 8.49
CA SER A 156 6.47 9.08 7.35
C SER A 156 5.26 8.44 6.66
N ARG A 157 4.23 8.06 7.45
CA ARG A 157 2.97 7.52 6.91
C ARG A 157 2.04 8.59 6.36
N ALA A 158 2.05 9.80 6.93
CA ALA A 158 1.36 10.96 6.36
C ALA A 158 1.94 11.30 4.98
N PHE A 159 3.28 11.30 4.85
CA PHE A 159 3.94 11.44 3.55
C PHE A 159 3.43 10.41 2.55
N THR A 160 3.49 9.12 2.87
CA THR A 160 3.07 8.06 1.93
C THR A 160 1.61 8.15 1.54
N ARG A 161 0.73 8.61 2.44
CA ARG A 161 -0.68 8.87 2.12
C ARG A 161 -0.84 10.01 1.12
N MET A 162 -0.23 11.17 1.39
CA MET A 162 -0.33 12.33 0.49
C MET A 162 0.33 12.05 -0.85
N PHE A 163 1.48 11.39 -0.86
CA PHE A 163 2.17 10.95 -2.06
C PHE A 163 1.29 10.03 -2.92
N ALA A 164 0.63 9.03 -2.31
CA ALA A 164 -0.25 8.13 -3.04
C ALA A 164 -1.44 8.85 -3.69
N LEU A 165 -2.03 9.82 -2.99
CA LEU A 165 -3.17 10.60 -3.50
C LEU A 165 -2.75 11.55 -4.63
N GLY A 166 -1.61 12.24 -4.50
CA GLY A 166 -1.05 13.07 -5.57
C GLY A 166 -0.71 12.25 -6.82
N LEU A 167 0.03 11.16 -6.61
CA LEU A 167 0.43 10.26 -7.69
C LEU A 167 -0.77 9.66 -8.44
N ARG A 168 -1.85 9.36 -7.71
CA ARG A 168 -3.11 8.89 -8.30
C ARG A 168 -3.68 9.89 -9.29
N GLU A 169 -3.66 11.17 -8.97
CA GLU A 169 -4.20 12.22 -9.83
C GLU A 169 -3.39 12.35 -11.11
N GLU A 170 -2.06 12.38 -10.99
CA GLU A 170 -1.13 12.49 -12.11
C GLU A 170 -1.24 11.31 -13.09
N LEU A 171 -1.52 10.10 -12.59
CA LEU A 171 -1.51 8.88 -13.38
C LEU A 171 -2.85 8.51 -14.04
N LYS A 172 -3.90 9.29 -13.82
CA LYS A 172 -5.24 9.02 -14.39
C LYS A 172 -5.23 8.87 -15.91
N GLU A 173 -4.55 9.79 -16.60
CA GLU A 173 -4.49 9.80 -18.07
C GLU A 173 -3.62 8.67 -18.63
N HIS A 174 -2.80 8.03 -17.76
CA HIS A 174 -1.94 6.91 -18.12
C HIS A 174 -2.57 5.54 -17.87
N GLY A 175 -3.86 5.47 -17.51
CA GLY A 175 -4.54 4.21 -17.23
C GLY A 175 -4.07 3.50 -15.94
N VAL A 176 -3.32 4.18 -15.09
CA VAL A 176 -2.78 3.63 -13.84
C VAL A 176 -3.55 4.14 -12.64
N THR A 177 -3.95 3.23 -11.75
CA THR A 177 -4.66 3.58 -10.53
C THR A 177 -3.76 3.38 -9.30
N VAL A 178 -3.82 4.32 -8.36
CA VAL A 178 -3.11 4.23 -7.07
C VAL A 178 -4.11 4.22 -5.94
N THR A 179 -3.94 3.27 -5.01
CA THR A 179 -4.77 3.11 -3.82
C THR A 179 -3.91 3.23 -2.57
N CYS A 180 -4.30 4.08 -1.64
CA CYS A 180 -3.67 4.18 -0.33
C CYS A 180 -4.37 3.26 0.67
N LEU A 181 -3.66 2.29 1.25
CA LEU A 181 -4.16 1.48 2.36
C LEU A 181 -3.69 2.08 3.68
N MET A 182 -4.63 2.36 4.57
CA MET A 182 -4.37 2.83 5.94
C MET A 182 -4.79 1.78 6.97
N PRO A 183 -3.94 0.81 7.32
CA PRO A 183 -4.22 -0.15 8.37
C PRO A 183 -4.37 0.53 9.74
N GLY A 184 -5.32 0.04 10.55
CA GLY A 184 -5.28 0.22 12.00
C GLY A 184 -4.27 -0.74 12.65
N ALA A 185 -4.22 -0.78 13.97
CA ALA A 185 -3.39 -1.75 14.70
C ALA A 185 -3.72 -3.17 14.22
N THR A 186 -2.72 -3.86 13.67
CA THR A 186 -2.87 -5.15 13.00
C THR A 186 -2.03 -6.19 13.72
N ASP A 187 -2.57 -7.41 13.87
CA ASP A 187 -1.90 -8.52 14.52
C ASP A 187 -0.70 -8.99 13.69
N SER A 188 0.50 -8.56 14.10
CA SER A 188 1.79 -8.84 13.48
C SER A 188 2.92 -8.52 14.45
N ASP A 189 4.13 -8.90 14.10
CA ASP A 189 5.35 -8.58 14.87
C ASP A 189 5.72 -7.07 14.81
N PHE A 190 4.90 -6.23 14.17
CA PHE A 190 5.23 -4.83 13.90
C PHE A 190 5.55 -4.03 15.16
N HIS A 191 4.67 -4.09 16.17
CA HIS A 191 4.89 -3.37 17.44
C HIS A 191 6.03 -3.97 18.27
N ALA A 192 6.21 -5.30 18.21
CA ALA A 192 7.32 -5.95 18.87
C ALA A 192 8.68 -5.51 18.29
N ARG A 193 8.77 -5.49 16.96
CA ARG A 193 9.97 -5.01 16.25
C ARG A 193 10.24 -3.50 16.43
N ALA A 194 9.20 -2.74 16.74
CA ALA A 194 9.30 -1.32 17.05
C ALA A 194 9.73 -1.04 18.51
N GLY A 195 10.00 -2.08 19.32
CA GLY A 195 10.34 -1.90 20.72
C GLY A 195 9.15 -1.54 21.63
N MET A 196 7.91 -1.73 21.16
CA MET A 196 6.68 -1.26 21.84
C MET A 196 6.01 -2.33 22.73
N ASN A 197 6.70 -3.40 23.10
CA ASN A 197 6.13 -4.50 23.88
C ASN A 197 5.57 -4.07 25.25
N ASN A 198 6.13 -3.03 25.85
CA ASN A 198 5.72 -2.49 27.15
C ASN A 198 4.73 -1.31 27.05
N THR A 199 4.10 -1.13 25.89
CA THR A 199 3.09 -0.09 25.64
C THR A 199 1.68 -0.69 25.58
N ALA A 200 0.64 0.15 25.59
CA ALA A 200 -0.72 -0.34 25.39
C ALA A 200 -0.93 -0.91 23.97
N PHE A 201 -0.20 -0.45 22.96
CA PHE A 201 -0.21 -1.04 21.62
C PHE A 201 0.42 -2.43 21.58
N GLY A 202 1.44 -2.69 22.39
CA GLY A 202 2.09 -4.01 22.47
C GLY A 202 1.26 -5.04 23.23
N THR A 203 0.69 -4.66 24.38
CA THR A 203 0.17 -5.60 25.37
C THR A 203 -1.34 -5.78 25.43
N GLY A 204 -2.16 -4.88 24.94
CA GLY A 204 -3.60 -4.93 25.28
C GLY A 204 -4.57 -4.45 24.21
N ALA A 205 -4.12 -3.90 23.11
CA ALA A 205 -5.02 -3.43 22.08
C ALA A 205 -5.56 -4.60 21.25
N LYS A 206 -6.88 -4.66 21.08
CA LYS A 206 -7.49 -5.54 20.08
C LYS A 206 -6.91 -5.18 18.72
N LYS A 207 -6.26 -6.15 18.08
CA LYS A 207 -5.62 -5.99 16.78
C LYS A 207 -6.49 -6.54 15.66
N ASN A 208 -6.45 -5.91 14.51
CA ASN A 208 -7.12 -6.38 13.32
C ASN A 208 -6.38 -7.59 12.72
N SER A 209 -7.14 -8.54 12.14
CA SER A 209 -6.54 -9.67 11.44
C SER A 209 -5.77 -9.20 10.19
N ARG A 210 -4.51 -9.66 10.04
CA ARG A 210 -3.68 -9.43 8.83
C ARG A 210 -4.41 -9.78 7.54
N LYS A 211 -5.06 -10.96 7.53
CA LYS A 211 -5.77 -11.47 6.36
C LYS A 211 -6.93 -10.56 5.96
N VAL A 212 -7.68 -10.05 6.94
CA VAL A 212 -8.80 -9.13 6.69
C VAL A 212 -8.31 -7.81 6.12
N VAL A 213 -7.27 -7.21 6.73
CA VAL A 213 -6.69 -5.94 6.26
C VAL A 213 -6.12 -6.08 4.85
N ALA A 214 -5.35 -7.15 4.59
CA ALA A 214 -4.78 -7.41 3.27
C ALA A 214 -5.87 -7.59 2.20
N ARG A 215 -6.92 -8.37 2.52
CA ARG A 215 -8.06 -8.55 1.60
C ARG A 215 -8.79 -7.23 1.31
N GLN A 216 -9.01 -6.40 2.33
CA GLN A 216 -9.64 -5.08 2.15
C GLN A 216 -8.79 -4.18 1.24
N GLY A 217 -7.46 -4.14 1.45
CA GLY A 217 -6.54 -3.41 0.59
C GLY A 217 -6.54 -3.93 -0.84
N PHE A 218 -6.46 -5.24 -1.03
CA PHE A 218 -6.48 -5.86 -2.35
C PHE A 218 -7.78 -5.54 -3.13
N VAL A 219 -8.94 -5.71 -2.49
CA VAL A 219 -10.23 -5.39 -3.13
C VAL A 219 -10.29 -3.90 -3.51
N ALA A 220 -9.89 -3.01 -2.59
CA ALA A 220 -9.87 -1.57 -2.88
C ALA A 220 -8.95 -1.21 -4.05
N MET A 221 -7.77 -1.84 -4.14
CA MET A 221 -6.84 -1.69 -5.27
C MET A 221 -7.47 -2.18 -6.57
N MET A 222 -8.11 -3.34 -6.56
CA MET A 222 -8.75 -3.90 -7.75
C MET A 222 -9.93 -3.06 -8.23
N GLU A 223 -10.68 -2.44 -7.31
CA GLU A 223 -11.76 -1.49 -7.57
C GLU A 223 -11.27 -0.08 -7.95
N GLY A 224 -9.97 0.18 -7.87
CA GLY A 224 -9.37 1.47 -8.15
C GLY A 224 -9.77 2.58 -7.15
N ARG A 225 -10.05 2.24 -5.89
CA ARG A 225 -10.40 3.22 -4.85
C ARG A 225 -9.20 4.08 -4.49
N ALA A 226 -9.43 5.35 -4.18
CA ALA A 226 -8.36 6.27 -3.82
C ALA A 226 -7.68 5.87 -2.49
N GLU A 227 -8.47 5.58 -1.47
CA GLU A 227 -7.97 5.17 -0.16
C GLU A 227 -8.94 4.22 0.55
N ILE A 228 -8.41 3.44 1.45
CA ILE A 228 -9.17 2.54 2.31
C ILE A 228 -8.57 2.47 3.72
N VAL A 229 -9.40 2.61 4.74
CA VAL A 229 -9.04 2.29 6.12
C VAL A 229 -9.22 0.78 6.33
N GLY A 230 -8.09 0.09 6.52
CA GLY A 230 -8.06 -1.36 6.75
C GLY A 230 -8.25 -1.70 8.22
N GLY A 231 -9.30 -2.48 8.50
CA GLY A 231 -9.61 -2.93 9.84
C GLY A 231 -11.10 -3.07 10.10
N ASP A 232 -11.44 -3.21 11.37
CA ASP A 232 -12.82 -3.35 11.88
C ASP A 232 -13.58 -2.00 11.91
N ALA A 233 -14.83 -2.06 12.36
CA ALA A 233 -15.68 -0.87 12.48
C ALA A 233 -15.11 0.16 13.46
N ALA A 234 -14.45 -0.26 14.54
CA ALA A 234 -13.83 0.64 15.51
C ALA A 234 -12.67 1.41 14.88
N THR A 235 -11.82 0.74 14.10
CA THR A 235 -10.73 1.36 13.32
C THR A 235 -11.27 2.41 12.34
N LYS A 236 -12.33 2.09 11.62
CA LYS A 236 -12.96 3.02 10.65
C LYS A 236 -13.60 4.22 11.35
N ARG A 237 -14.22 4.01 12.51
CA ARG A 237 -14.76 5.10 13.35
C ARG A 237 -13.66 6.04 13.80
N SER A 238 -12.55 5.50 14.31
CA SER A 238 -11.38 6.32 14.71
C SER A 238 -10.85 7.17 13.54
N ALA A 239 -10.82 6.64 12.32
CA ALA A 239 -10.42 7.42 11.15
C ALA A 239 -11.35 8.61 10.88
N ILE A 240 -12.65 8.45 11.11
CA ILE A 240 -13.65 9.53 10.99
C ILE A 240 -13.44 10.54 12.10
N GLU A 241 -13.30 10.09 13.36
CA GLU A 241 -13.06 10.94 14.53
C GLU A 241 -11.82 11.83 14.33
N HIS A 242 -10.75 11.29 13.78
CA HIS A 242 -9.50 12.03 13.54
C HIS A 242 -9.67 13.22 12.58
N ARG A 243 -10.74 13.28 11.78
CA ARG A 243 -11.02 14.41 10.88
C ARG A 243 -11.53 15.64 11.63
N PHE A 244 -12.12 15.44 12.79
CA PHE A 244 -12.81 16.51 13.54
C PHE A 244 -12.11 16.88 14.85
N LEU A 245 -11.22 16.01 15.34
CA LEU A 245 -10.53 16.26 16.62
C LEU A 245 -9.31 17.17 16.42
N PRO A 246 -9.06 18.12 17.35
CA PRO A 246 -7.85 18.95 17.34
C PRO A 246 -6.57 18.09 17.39
N GLU A 247 -5.51 18.53 16.71
CA GLU A 247 -4.23 17.80 16.64
C GLU A 247 -3.62 17.57 18.03
N THR A 248 -3.68 18.59 18.91
CA THR A 248 -3.16 18.48 20.29
C THR A 248 -3.89 17.42 21.11
N TYR A 249 -5.22 17.30 20.95
CA TYR A 249 -5.99 16.25 21.61
C TYR A 249 -5.63 14.85 21.07
N LYS A 250 -5.50 14.72 19.75
CA LYS A 250 -5.05 13.46 19.11
C LYS A 250 -3.66 13.06 19.58
N ALA A 251 -2.73 14.02 19.68
CA ALA A 251 -1.38 13.80 20.19
C ALA A 251 -1.41 13.28 21.64
N ALA A 252 -2.13 13.94 22.55
CA ALA A 252 -2.25 13.53 23.94
C ALA A 252 -2.87 12.12 24.07
N ARG A 253 -3.93 11.84 23.31
CA ARG A 253 -4.59 10.51 23.27
C ARG A 253 -3.67 9.43 22.72
N HIS A 254 -2.85 9.71 21.73
CA HIS A 254 -1.87 8.77 21.21
C HIS A 254 -0.78 8.50 22.23
N ALA A 255 -0.24 9.54 22.86
CA ALA A 255 0.79 9.45 23.86
C ALA A 255 0.42 8.49 25.01
N THR A 256 -0.84 8.51 25.48
CA THR A 256 -1.29 7.58 26.56
C THR A 256 -1.18 6.11 26.18
N LYS A 257 -1.22 5.77 24.88
CA LYS A 257 -1.15 4.40 24.36
C LYS A 257 0.27 3.99 23.96
N ALA A 258 1.05 4.94 23.43
CA ALA A 258 2.37 4.69 22.91
C ALA A 258 3.50 4.86 23.94
N LYS A 259 3.23 5.59 25.05
CA LYS A 259 4.21 5.81 26.12
C LYS A 259 4.62 4.46 26.73
N PRO A 260 5.92 4.16 26.80
CA PRO A 260 6.43 2.99 27.52
C PRO A 260 6.01 3.03 28.99
N ARG A 261 5.58 1.90 29.53
CA ARG A 261 5.27 1.77 30.95
C ARG A 261 6.57 1.62 31.74
N PRO A 262 6.70 2.22 32.94
CA PRO A 262 7.87 1.98 33.76
C PRO A 262 8.00 0.49 34.03
N HIS A 263 9.24 -0.01 34.04
CA HIS A 263 9.54 -1.36 34.47
C HIS A 263 9.09 -1.49 35.96
N ARG A 264 8.18 -2.44 36.24
CA ARG A 264 7.86 -2.82 37.60
C ARG A 264 8.95 -3.70 38.19
#